data_b7285707f3cf2c4c38b1b7d68f9fabda
#
_entry.id   b7285707f3cf2c4c38b1b7d68f9fabda
#
_cell.length_a   1.000
_cell.length_b   1.000
_cell.length_c   1.000
_cell.angle_alpha   90.00
_cell.angle_beta   90.00
_cell.angle_gamma   90.00
#
_symmetry.space_group_name_H-M   'P 1'
#
loop_
_entity.id
_entity.type
_entity.pdbx_description
1 polymer ?
#
loop_
_entity_poly.entity_id
_entity_poly.type
_entity_poly.pdbx_seq_one_letter_code
_entity_poly.pdbx_strand_id
1 'polypeptide(L)'
;MRLYKILSILLEYPSGELEEHWHDIEACIDSLDHASDADKIALHAFIDWAKSLALLTLQANYVKTFDQSPENALYLTHHLFEEQDRERGPTLVELADYYKSQGFEIESNELPDYLPLILEYVSTLDDETQARLFLKQSAEACEIVAANLESVHSPYAPLVRIVERHGRLAELAA
;
A
#
# COMPACT_ATOMS: atom_id res chain seq x y z
N MET A 1 -12.25 3.64 -4.60
CA MET A 1 -11.98 2.46 -5.47
C MET A 1 -11.60 1.26 -4.62
N ARG A 2 -12.38 0.18 -4.74
CA ARG A 2 -12.32 -0.97 -3.80
C ARG A 2 -10.96 -1.65 -3.73
N LEU A 3 -10.24 -1.82 -4.86
CA LEU A 3 -8.92 -2.47 -4.88
C LEU A 3 -7.92 -1.75 -3.97
N TYR A 4 -7.82 -0.43 -4.07
CA TYR A 4 -6.87 0.35 -3.27
C TYR A 4 -7.23 0.36 -1.78
N LYS A 5 -8.53 0.33 -1.44
CA LYS A 5 -8.95 0.17 -0.04
C LYS A 5 -8.57 -1.20 0.51
N ILE A 6 -8.73 -2.27 -0.27
CA ILE A 6 -8.28 -3.61 0.12
C ILE A 6 -6.76 -3.62 0.34
N LEU A 7 -5.98 -3.08 -0.60
CA LEU A 7 -4.52 -3.00 -0.47
C LEU A 7 -4.09 -2.15 0.75
N SER A 8 -4.78 -1.03 1.03
CA SER A 8 -4.57 -0.22 2.23
C SER A 8 -4.69 -1.08 3.49
N ILE A 9 -5.82 -1.78 3.64
CA ILE A 9 -6.11 -2.64 4.79
C ILE A 9 -5.09 -3.79 4.94
N LEU A 10 -4.71 -4.43 3.84
CA LEU A 10 -3.79 -5.58 3.87
C LEU A 10 -2.32 -5.18 4.09
N LEU A 11 -1.94 -3.94 3.81
CA LEU A 11 -0.61 -3.38 4.04
C LEU A 11 -0.52 -2.61 5.37
N GLU A 12 -1.61 -2.47 6.11
CA GLU A 12 -1.61 -1.86 7.43
C GLU A 12 -1.22 -2.88 8.51
N TYR A 13 -0.82 -2.37 9.70
CA TYR A 13 -0.52 -3.25 10.85
C TYR A 13 -1.75 -4.09 11.20
N PRO A 14 -1.63 -5.43 11.26
CA PRO A 14 -2.78 -6.32 11.44
C PRO A 14 -3.46 -6.12 12.80
N SER A 15 -4.73 -5.75 12.79
CA SER A 15 -5.57 -5.61 13.96
C SER A 15 -6.45 -6.86 14.18
N GLY A 16 -7.06 -6.97 15.38
CA GLY A 16 -8.06 -8.01 15.63
C GLY A 16 -9.31 -7.89 14.76
N GLU A 17 -9.67 -6.66 14.37
CA GLU A 17 -10.80 -6.42 13.46
C GLU A 17 -10.56 -7.04 12.07
N LEU A 18 -9.31 -7.10 11.62
CA LEU A 18 -8.96 -7.73 10.34
C LEU A 18 -9.34 -9.22 10.33
N GLU A 19 -9.13 -9.93 11.45
CA GLU A 19 -9.49 -11.35 11.58
C GLU A 19 -11.00 -11.58 11.45
N GLU A 20 -11.82 -10.67 11.94
CA GLU A 20 -13.28 -10.75 11.89
C GLU A 20 -13.85 -10.53 10.48
N HIS A 21 -13.10 -9.83 9.61
CA HIS A 21 -13.59 -9.38 8.31
C HIS A 21 -12.95 -10.10 7.10
N TRP A 22 -12.15 -11.16 7.30
CA TRP A 22 -11.54 -11.90 6.18
C TRP A 22 -12.54 -12.30 5.09
N HIS A 23 -13.71 -12.82 5.50
CA HIS A 23 -14.74 -13.25 4.56
C HIS A 23 -15.28 -12.09 3.72
N ASP A 24 -15.48 -10.93 4.33
CA ASP A 24 -15.99 -9.75 3.63
C ASP A 24 -14.94 -9.21 2.64
N ILE A 25 -13.66 -9.25 3.01
CA ILE A 25 -12.55 -8.85 2.13
C ILE A 25 -12.46 -9.80 0.93
N GLU A 26 -12.52 -11.13 1.14
CA GLU A 26 -12.52 -12.12 0.06
C GLU A 26 -13.70 -11.90 -0.91
N ALA A 27 -14.92 -11.68 -0.40
CA ALA A 27 -16.08 -11.37 -1.23
C ALA A 27 -15.92 -10.05 -2.01
N CYS A 28 -15.27 -9.04 -1.40
CA CYS A 28 -14.93 -7.81 -2.09
C CYS A 28 -13.93 -8.05 -3.23
N ILE A 29 -12.89 -8.86 -3.02
CA ILE A 29 -11.90 -9.20 -4.06
C ILE A 29 -12.59 -9.89 -5.24
N ASP A 30 -13.47 -10.86 -4.99
CA ASP A 30 -14.19 -11.56 -6.05
C ASP A 30 -15.03 -10.62 -6.92
N SER A 31 -15.59 -9.57 -6.30
CA SER A 31 -16.44 -8.56 -6.95
C SER A 31 -15.66 -7.42 -7.63
N LEU A 32 -14.32 -7.43 -7.64
CA LEU A 32 -13.53 -6.40 -8.31
C LEU A 32 -13.64 -6.50 -9.83
N ASP A 33 -14.18 -5.48 -10.49
CA ASP A 33 -14.35 -5.42 -11.94
C ASP A 33 -13.07 -4.96 -12.66
N HIS A 34 -12.20 -4.20 -11.98
CA HIS A 34 -11.01 -3.57 -12.57
C HIS A 34 -9.68 -4.17 -12.12
N ALA A 35 -9.70 -5.24 -11.33
CA ALA A 35 -8.51 -6.02 -10.97
C ALA A 35 -8.29 -7.15 -11.98
N SER A 36 -7.04 -7.39 -12.36
CA SER A 36 -6.70 -8.54 -13.18
C SER A 36 -6.89 -9.85 -12.40
N ASP A 37 -7.08 -10.97 -13.11
CA ASP A 37 -7.12 -12.29 -12.45
C ASP A 37 -5.84 -12.56 -11.66
N ALA A 38 -4.69 -12.08 -12.13
CA ALA A 38 -3.42 -12.20 -11.43
C ALA A 38 -3.41 -11.41 -10.11
N ASP A 39 -4.04 -10.23 -10.07
CA ASP A 39 -4.18 -9.45 -8.83
C ASP A 39 -5.07 -10.16 -7.83
N LYS A 40 -6.22 -10.67 -8.28
CA LYS A 40 -7.14 -11.42 -7.41
C LYS A 40 -6.47 -12.66 -6.82
N ILE A 41 -5.73 -13.42 -7.62
CA ILE A 41 -4.98 -14.59 -7.18
C ILE A 41 -3.94 -14.19 -6.11
N ALA A 42 -3.20 -13.10 -6.34
CA ALA A 42 -2.20 -12.63 -5.38
C ALA A 42 -2.82 -12.17 -4.04
N LEU A 43 -3.96 -11.47 -4.10
CA LEU A 43 -4.69 -11.03 -2.92
C LEU A 43 -5.22 -12.23 -2.11
N HIS A 44 -5.84 -13.22 -2.76
CA HIS A 44 -6.30 -14.43 -2.09
C HIS A 44 -5.16 -15.24 -1.48
N ALA A 45 -4.03 -15.39 -2.20
CA ALA A 45 -2.87 -16.08 -1.68
C ALA A 45 -2.29 -15.42 -0.43
N PHE A 46 -2.28 -14.07 -0.38
CA PHE A 46 -1.88 -13.34 0.82
C PHE A 46 -2.86 -13.59 1.98
N ILE A 47 -4.16 -13.53 1.74
CA ILE A 47 -5.18 -13.77 2.78
C ILE A 47 -5.08 -15.20 3.31
N ASP A 48 -4.92 -16.19 2.44
CA ASP A 48 -4.75 -17.60 2.85
C ASP A 48 -3.52 -17.78 3.75
N TRP A 49 -2.41 -17.12 3.39
CA TRP A 49 -1.23 -17.11 4.23
C TRP A 49 -1.49 -16.43 5.56
N ALA A 50 -2.09 -15.23 5.57
CA ALA A 50 -2.36 -14.48 6.79
C ALA A 50 -3.31 -15.25 7.74
N LYS A 51 -4.37 -15.85 7.20
CA LYS A 51 -5.33 -16.70 7.94
C LYS A 51 -4.70 -17.99 8.50
N SER A 52 -3.59 -18.44 7.92
CA SER A 52 -2.86 -19.63 8.43
C SER A 52 -2.08 -19.35 9.72
N LEU A 53 -1.93 -18.07 10.11
CA LEU A 53 -1.17 -17.62 11.27
C LEU A 53 -2.10 -17.14 12.38
N ALA A 54 -1.67 -17.31 13.64
CA ALA A 54 -2.29 -16.61 14.74
C ALA A 54 -1.98 -15.10 14.63
N LEU A 55 -2.91 -14.23 15.03
CA LEU A 55 -2.78 -12.77 14.95
C LEU A 55 -1.43 -12.25 15.47
N LEU A 56 -1.00 -12.70 16.65
CA LEU A 56 0.28 -12.29 17.23
C LEU A 56 1.48 -12.67 16.32
N THR A 57 1.40 -13.79 15.62
CA THR A 57 2.44 -14.22 14.68
C THR A 57 2.42 -13.34 13.42
N LEU A 58 1.23 -13.02 12.91
CA LEU A 58 1.06 -12.10 11.78
C LEU A 58 1.61 -10.70 12.11
N GLN A 59 1.28 -10.17 13.29
CA GLN A 59 1.81 -8.91 13.80
C GLN A 59 3.33 -8.91 13.94
N ALA A 60 3.91 -9.98 14.49
CA ALA A 60 5.36 -10.13 14.59
C ALA A 60 6.05 -10.19 13.22
N ASN A 61 5.42 -10.84 12.22
CA ASN A 61 5.90 -10.85 10.85
C ASN A 61 5.85 -9.44 10.23
N TYR A 62 4.77 -8.69 10.46
CA TYR A 62 4.65 -7.31 9.99
C TYR A 62 5.78 -6.43 10.53
N VAL A 63 5.95 -6.40 11.86
CA VAL A 63 7.01 -5.62 12.53
C VAL A 63 8.39 -6.00 12.01
N LYS A 64 8.68 -7.30 11.88
CA LYS A 64 9.95 -7.76 11.33
C LYS A 64 10.17 -7.32 9.88
N THR A 65 9.10 -7.34 9.08
CA THR A 65 9.18 -7.04 7.64
C THR A 65 9.33 -5.55 7.39
N PHE A 66 8.58 -4.69 8.08
CA PHE A 66 8.47 -3.27 7.75
C PHE A 66 9.15 -2.34 8.78
N ASP A 67 9.04 -2.64 10.09
CA ASP A 67 9.54 -1.72 11.12
C ASP A 67 11.00 -1.98 11.46
N GLN A 68 11.45 -3.26 11.39
CA GLN A 68 12.83 -3.65 11.70
C GLN A 68 13.74 -3.72 10.46
N SER A 69 13.20 -3.55 9.27
CA SER A 69 13.90 -3.64 7.99
C SER A 69 13.71 -2.33 7.22
N PRO A 70 14.59 -1.33 7.42
CA PRO A 70 14.45 -0.01 6.78
C PRO A 70 14.30 -0.07 5.25
N GLU A 71 14.94 -1.06 4.62
CA GLU A 71 14.85 -1.32 3.18
C GLU A 71 13.44 -1.70 2.71
N ASN A 72 12.57 -2.10 3.63
CA ASN A 72 11.17 -2.48 3.35
C ASN A 72 10.16 -1.46 3.88
N ALA A 73 10.62 -0.36 4.51
CA ALA A 73 9.73 0.62 5.13
C ALA A 73 8.62 1.07 4.17
N LEU A 74 7.38 1.17 4.68
CA LEU A 74 6.24 1.63 3.89
C LEU A 74 6.11 3.16 3.83
N TYR A 75 7.09 3.90 4.34
CA TYR A 75 7.22 5.35 4.19
C TYR A 75 8.01 5.63 2.90
N LEU A 76 7.29 6.00 1.83
CA LEU A 76 7.83 5.98 0.48
C LEU A 76 8.96 6.99 0.24
N THR A 77 8.93 8.15 0.90
CA THR A 77 10.02 9.13 0.78
C THR A 77 11.35 8.63 1.34
N HIS A 78 11.33 7.62 2.22
CA HIS A 78 12.55 6.96 2.70
C HIS A 78 13.37 6.35 1.57
N HIS A 79 12.74 5.88 0.50
CA HIS A 79 13.38 5.24 -0.65
C HIS A 79 13.79 6.21 -1.75
N LEU A 80 13.25 7.44 -1.73
CA LEU A 80 13.46 8.43 -2.78
C LEU A 80 14.47 9.52 -2.38
N PHE A 81 14.71 9.70 -1.08
CA PHE A 81 15.61 10.72 -0.55
C PHE A 81 16.70 10.07 0.31
N GLU A 82 17.92 10.63 0.24
CA GLU A 82 18.99 10.27 1.17
C GLU A 82 18.65 10.76 2.60
N GLU A 83 19.21 10.09 3.64
CA GLU A 83 18.93 10.44 5.05
C GLU A 83 19.15 11.91 5.40
N GLN A 84 20.06 12.59 4.71
CA GLN A 84 20.41 13.99 4.95
C GLN A 84 19.77 14.96 3.95
N ASP A 85 18.89 14.46 3.08
CA ASP A 85 18.23 15.29 2.08
C ASP A 85 17.21 16.22 2.75
N ARG A 86 17.39 17.52 2.55
CA ARG A 86 16.53 18.55 3.12
C ARG A 86 15.17 18.66 2.42
N GLU A 87 15.04 18.09 1.23
CA GLU A 87 13.81 18.16 0.43
C GLU A 87 12.72 17.18 0.94
N ARG A 88 13.10 16.14 1.70
CA ARG A 88 12.14 15.19 2.26
C ARG A 88 11.09 15.87 3.15
N GLY A 89 11.51 16.76 4.06
CA GLY A 89 10.58 17.46 4.95
C GLY A 89 9.55 18.31 4.21
N PRO A 90 9.97 19.22 3.32
CA PRO A 90 9.07 19.97 2.45
C PRO A 90 8.11 19.09 1.66
N THR A 91 8.58 17.99 1.07
CA THR A 91 7.74 17.04 0.31
C THR A 91 6.62 16.44 1.19
N LEU A 92 6.92 16.08 2.43
CA LEU A 92 5.90 15.57 3.36
C LEU A 92 4.85 16.64 3.69
N VAL A 93 5.27 17.91 3.89
CA VAL A 93 4.35 19.02 4.14
C VAL A 93 3.46 19.26 2.93
N GLU A 94 4.02 19.30 1.73
CA GLU A 94 3.26 19.49 0.49
C GLU A 94 2.22 18.37 0.29
N LEU A 95 2.57 17.13 0.59
CA LEU A 95 1.66 15.99 0.49
C LEU A 95 0.51 16.10 1.52
N ALA A 96 0.82 16.47 2.76
CA ALA A 96 -0.20 16.69 3.79
C ALA A 96 -1.16 17.84 3.43
N ASP A 97 -0.61 18.96 2.93
CA ASP A 97 -1.41 20.11 2.47
C ASP A 97 -2.28 19.74 1.26
N TYR A 98 -1.75 18.90 0.37
CA TYR A 98 -2.52 18.38 -0.75
C TYR A 98 -3.74 17.57 -0.28
N TYR A 99 -3.57 16.59 0.62
CA TYR A 99 -4.68 15.82 1.18
C TYR A 99 -5.75 16.73 1.80
N LYS A 100 -5.32 17.68 2.63
CA LYS A 100 -6.21 18.65 3.24
C LYS A 100 -6.98 19.48 2.21
N SER A 101 -6.32 19.90 1.12
CA SER A 101 -6.96 20.66 0.03
C SER A 101 -8.05 19.85 -0.69
N GLN A 102 -7.91 18.50 -0.68
CA GLN A 102 -8.88 17.57 -1.26
C GLN A 102 -9.96 17.14 -0.24
N GLY A 103 -9.95 17.70 0.97
CA GLY A 103 -10.90 17.34 2.03
C GLY A 103 -10.63 15.99 2.69
N PHE A 104 -9.43 15.46 2.51
CA PHE A 104 -9.00 14.23 3.18
C PHE A 104 -8.19 14.61 4.43
N GLU A 105 -8.69 14.22 5.60
CA GLU A 105 -8.04 14.47 6.89
C GLU A 105 -7.30 13.21 7.36
N ILE A 106 -6.04 13.39 7.75
CA ILE A 106 -5.23 12.31 8.33
C ILE A 106 -5.58 12.23 9.82
N GLU A 107 -6.31 11.22 10.21
CA GLU A 107 -6.70 11.00 11.63
C GLU A 107 -5.63 10.23 12.42
N SER A 108 -4.70 9.56 11.76
CA SER A 108 -3.60 8.81 12.37
C SER A 108 -2.39 9.71 12.68
N ASN A 109 -1.45 9.18 13.46
CA ASN A 109 -0.15 9.82 13.69
C ASN A 109 0.89 9.43 12.62
N GLU A 110 0.45 8.79 11.51
CA GLU A 110 1.31 8.37 10.42
C GLU A 110 1.79 9.55 9.57
N LEU A 111 2.93 9.39 8.93
CA LEU A 111 3.40 10.37 7.95
C LEU A 111 2.56 10.29 6.67
N PRO A 112 2.40 11.41 5.95
CA PRO A 112 1.54 11.45 4.75
C PRO A 112 2.02 10.56 3.59
N ASP A 113 3.28 10.13 3.60
CA ASP A 113 3.88 9.22 2.62
C ASP A 113 3.79 7.73 3.01
N TYR A 114 3.08 7.41 4.09
CA TYR A 114 2.82 6.03 4.49
C TYR A 114 1.94 5.34 3.45
N LEU A 115 2.42 4.24 2.85
CA LEU A 115 1.76 3.61 1.71
C LEU A 115 0.30 3.21 1.96
N PRO A 116 -0.08 2.61 3.11
CA PRO A 116 -1.49 2.35 3.41
C PRO A 116 -2.35 3.62 3.43
N LEU A 117 -1.85 4.74 3.93
CA LEU A 117 -2.54 6.02 3.95
C LEU A 117 -2.72 6.60 2.53
N ILE A 118 -1.67 6.52 1.71
CA ILE A 118 -1.73 6.86 0.28
C ILE A 118 -2.85 6.07 -0.42
N LEU A 119 -2.89 4.76 -0.19
CA LEU A 119 -3.89 3.88 -0.79
C LEU A 119 -5.31 4.16 -0.27
N GLU A 120 -5.44 4.53 1.00
CA GLU A 120 -6.71 4.97 1.57
C GLU A 120 -7.21 6.23 0.86
N TYR A 121 -6.37 7.26 0.75
CA TYR A 121 -6.71 8.46 -0.02
C TYR A 121 -7.10 8.12 -1.47
N VAL A 122 -6.28 7.35 -2.17
CA VAL A 122 -6.54 6.94 -3.56
C VAL A 122 -7.86 6.17 -3.68
N SER A 123 -8.25 5.42 -2.65
CA SER A 123 -9.51 4.69 -2.63
C SER A 123 -10.74 5.59 -2.61
N THR A 124 -10.61 6.84 -2.15
CA THR A 124 -11.69 7.83 -2.10
C THR A 124 -11.93 8.54 -3.43
N LEU A 125 -10.99 8.44 -4.38
CA LEU A 125 -11.13 9.07 -5.69
C LEU A 125 -12.17 8.33 -6.55
N ASP A 126 -12.98 9.09 -7.29
CA ASP A 126 -14.03 8.54 -8.16
C ASP A 126 -13.50 8.10 -9.54
N ASP A 127 -12.35 8.65 -9.96
CA ASP A 127 -11.76 8.42 -11.29
C ASP A 127 -10.49 7.55 -11.20
N GLU A 128 -10.53 6.39 -11.86
CA GLU A 128 -9.40 5.46 -11.98
C GLU A 128 -8.15 6.11 -12.59
N THR A 129 -8.32 7.02 -13.55
CA THR A 129 -7.20 7.72 -14.19
C THR A 129 -6.51 8.65 -13.19
N GLN A 130 -7.28 9.37 -12.38
CA GLN A 130 -6.72 10.22 -11.31
C GLN A 130 -6.01 9.38 -10.25
N ALA A 131 -6.61 8.25 -9.86
CA ALA A 131 -6.00 7.33 -8.90
C ALA A 131 -4.63 6.83 -9.38
N ARG A 132 -4.54 6.38 -10.63
CA ARG A 132 -3.28 5.91 -11.23
C ARG A 132 -2.26 7.03 -11.40
N LEU A 133 -2.71 8.22 -11.79
CA LEU A 133 -1.82 9.38 -11.91
C LEU A 133 -1.20 9.77 -10.56
N PHE A 134 -1.98 9.68 -9.48
CA PHE A 134 -1.48 9.91 -8.15
C PHE A 134 -0.46 8.82 -7.73
N LEU A 135 -0.78 7.55 -7.97
CA LEU A 135 0.11 6.41 -7.66
C LEU A 135 1.39 6.40 -8.51
N LYS A 136 1.41 7.08 -9.66
CA LYS A 136 2.62 7.20 -10.49
C LYS A 136 3.79 7.78 -9.71
N GLN A 137 3.55 8.75 -8.83
CA GLN A 137 4.58 9.35 -7.99
C GLN A 137 5.17 8.36 -6.97
N SER A 138 4.40 7.32 -6.62
CA SER A 138 4.80 6.27 -5.68
C SER A 138 5.45 5.06 -6.36
N ALA A 139 5.38 4.97 -7.70
CA ALA A 139 5.74 3.75 -8.43
C ALA A 139 7.22 3.36 -8.26
N GLU A 140 8.13 4.34 -8.26
CA GLU A 140 9.58 4.09 -8.10
C GLU A 140 9.90 3.54 -6.70
N ALA A 141 9.36 4.16 -5.65
CA ALA A 141 9.54 3.68 -4.28
C ALA A 141 8.92 2.28 -4.10
N CYS A 142 7.71 2.07 -4.66
CA CYS A 142 7.06 0.75 -4.63
C CYS A 142 7.86 -0.32 -5.37
N GLU A 143 8.56 0.02 -6.48
CA GLU A 143 9.45 -0.91 -7.17
C GLU A 143 10.61 -1.36 -6.26
N ILE A 144 11.27 -0.42 -5.59
CA ILE A 144 12.37 -0.70 -4.66
C ILE A 144 11.89 -1.62 -3.53
N VAL A 145 10.79 -1.25 -2.86
CA VAL A 145 10.23 -2.03 -1.75
C VAL A 145 9.81 -3.42 -2.22
N ALA A 146 9.11 -3.53 -3.34
CA ALA A 146 8.66 -4.81 -3.87
C ALA A 146 9.85 -5.72 -4.22
N ALA A 147 10.92 -5.19 -4.84
CA ALA A 147 12.12 -5.95 -5.16
C ALA A 147 12.83 -6.47 -3.90
N ASN A 148 12.93 -5.64 -2.85
CA ASN A 148 13.49 -6.04 -1.57
C ASN A 148 12.66 -7.17 -0.93
N LEU A 149 11.33 -7.01 -0.88
CA LEU A 149 10.41 -8.03 -0.36
C LEU A 149 10.48 -9.34 -1.15
N GLU A 150 10.60 -9.28 -2.48
CA GLU A 150 10.78 -10.44 -3.34
C GLU A 150 12.09 -11.19 -3.03
N SER A 151 13.18 -10.46 -2.78
CA SER A 151 14.48 -11.04 -2.48
C SER A 151 14.49 -11.93 -1.23
N VAL A 152 13.60 -11.62 -0.28
CA VAL A 152 13.40 -12.37 0.96
C VAL A 152 12.15 -13.27 0.93
N HIS A 153 11.51 -13.42 -0.22
CA HIS A 153 10.28 -14.22 -0.42
C HIS A 153 9.15 -13.81 0.53
N SER A 154 9.01 -12.51 0.80
CA SER A 154 7.96 -11.99 1.66
C SER A 154 6.58 -12.13 1.02
N PRO A 155 5.56 -12.62 1.75
CA PRO A 155 4.18 -12.68 1.26
C PRO A 155 3.58 -11.30 0.94
N TYR A 156 4.15 -10.23 1.47
CA TYR A 156 3.74 -8.85 1.17
C TYR A 156 4.20 -8.34 -0.21
N ALA A 157 5.21 -8.98 -0.81
CA ALA A 157 5.77 -8.54 -2.09
C ALA A 157 4.73 -8.39 -3.21
N PRO A 158 3.82 -9.35 -3.44
CA PRO A 158 2.80 -9.24 -4.48
C PRO A 158 1.85 -8.05 -4.27
N LEU A 159 1.56 -7.67 -3.02
CA LEU A 159 0.67 -6.54 -2.72
C LEU A 159 1.31 -5.22 -3.16
N VAL A 160 2.57 -4.99 -2.80
CA VAL A 160 3.33 -3.79 -3.20
C VAL A 160 3.55 -3.79 -4.73
N ARG A 161 3.76 -4.94 -5.34
CA ARG A 161 3.90 -5.08 -6.80
C ARG A 161 2.62 -4.73 -7.56
N ILE A 162 1.44 -4.97 -6.99
CA ILE A 162 0.16 -4.51 -7.56
C ILE A 162 0.14 -2.97 -7.59
N VAL A 163 0.51 -2.31 -6.49
CA VAL A 163 0.53 -0.84 -6.41
C VAL A 163 1.49 -0.24 -7.44
N GLU A 164 2.73 -0.74 -7.49
CA GLU A 164 3.74 -0.32 -8.47
C GLU A 164 3.21 -0.41 -9.91
N ARG A 165 2.64 -1.55 -10.27
CA ARG A 165 2.10 -1.80 -11.60
C ARG A 165 0.97 -0.84 -11.98
N HIS A 166 0.05 -0.56 -11.05
CA HIS A 166 -1.05 0.38 -11.27
C HIS A 166 -0.55 1.82 -11.45
N GLY A 167 0.49 2.23 -10.71
CA GLY A 167 1.15 3.53 -10.92
C GLY A 167 1.81 3.64 -12.29
N ARG A 168 2.46 2.57 -12.77
CA ARG A 168 3.12 2.56 -14.10
C ARG A 168 2.14 2.53 -15.26
N LEU A 169 0.95 1.97 -15.11
CA LEU A 169 -0.07 1.97 -16.15
C LEU A 169 -0.52 3.39 -16.56
N ALA A 170 -0.33 4.39 -15.72
CA ALA A 170 -0.57 5.79 -16.08
C ALA A 170 0.41 6.31 -17.15
N GLU A 171 1.59 5.68 -17.30
CA GLU A 171 2.59 6.07 -18.31
C GLU A 171 2.22 5.60 -19.72
N LEU A 172 1.43 4.53 -19.82
CA LEU A 172 1.03 3.95 -21.12
C LEU A 172 -0.21 4.62 -21.71
N ALA A 173 -0.94 5.40 -20.92
CA ALA A 173 -2.17 6.08 -21.31
C ALA A 173 -1.96 7.58 -21.66
N ALA A 174 -0.75 8.11 -21.54
CA ALA A 174 -0.38 9.49 -21.89
C ALA A 174 0.38 9.54 -23.23
#